data_857997547d4b7c0c2598d7fb81bab5c3
#
_entry.id   857997547d4b7c0c2598d7fb81bab5c3
#
_cell.length_a   1.000
_cell.length_b   1.000
_cell.length_c   1.000
_cell.angle_alpha   90.00
_cell.angle_beta   90.00
_cell.angle_gamma   90.00
#
_symmetry.space_group_name_H-M   'P 1'
#
loop_
_entity.id
_entity.type
_entity.pdbx_description
1 polymer ?
#
loop_
_entity_poly.entity_id
_entity_poly.type
_entity_poly.pdbx_seq_one_letter_code
_entity_poly.pdbx_strand_id
1 'polypeptide(L)'
;MDKFMEKLKNFWKIIVGYWQIFLVYWKKFVVFCKNKWTKFTVATILYILLFVVWPGNLWFLFGLPLIYDHFISRIFYRYVGSKNEALRKKYKIYNTIYGWVDAIIWATVVAHLIHLFVFQLYVVPTSSMAGTIVEGDYIYVSKLAYGPQVPNTPVAMPFVFNTMPFSSNKSYSECVQWDYHRLRGRGKVQRNDVIVFNYPEGDMVIRETMPDGSPILYYDALREYQAKLGEEEGRKRLHRDYTVISHPVDKRENYIKRCVAIPGDSLQIVDTKLYVNNLHQAPRGKQQHQYDITANSLLSQQHFEQLGITEYGIYDYQPYMYFAHTTEDVAEQFRKYREVESVELHNEKHNLVFPYHENYPWTQDNFGPLWVPYKGATIELTLDNLPLYKRIIEKYEGHTLRVDDDKIFIDGKEVNSYTFAMDYFFMMGDNRHNSLDSRFWGFVPEDHIVGKAQFIIFSKGPDGIRWNRIFKKIE
;
A
#
# COMPACT_ATOMS: atom_id res chain seq x y z
N MET A 1 69.11 3.26 9.05
CA MET A 1 68.10 2.89 10.06
C MET A 1 67.71 4.09 10.93
N ASP A 2 68.70 4.87 11.41
CA ASP A 2 68.43 6.01 12.35
C ASP A 2 67.61 7.16 11.77
N LYS A 3 67.89 7.57 10.54
CA LYS A 3 67.08 8.63 9.84
C LYS A 3 65.60 8.25 9.64
N PHE A 4 65.30 6.96 9.47
CA PHE A 4 63.93 6.47 9.31
C PHE A 4 63.21 6.49 10.66
N MET A 5 63.87 6.07 11.71
CA MET A 5 63.33 6.10 13.08
C MET A 5 63.07 7.53 13.60
N GLU A 6 63.94 8.47 13.22
CA GLU A 6 63.73 9.89 13.54
C GLU A 6 62.54 10.50 12.78
N LYS A 7 62.35 10.18 11.51
CA LYS A 7 61.12 10.58 10.76
C LYS A 7 59.86 9.98 11.35
N LEU A 8 59.92 8.72 11.81
CA LEU A 8 58.77 8.07 12.45
C LEU A 8 58.44 8.75 13.82
N LYS A 9 59.43 9.09 14.62
CA LYS A 9 59.21 9.83 15.90
C LYS A 9 58.61 11.21 15.64
N ASN A 10 59.09 11.93 14.63
CA ASN A 10 58.50 13.25 14.28
C ASN A 10 57.07 13.13 13.75
N PHE A 11 56.77 12.13 12.96
CA PHE A 11 55.41 11.84 12.50
C PHE A 11 54.45 11.55 13.68
N TRP A 12 54.88 10.72 14.61
CA TRP A 12 54.09 10.44 15.82
C TRP A 12 53.92 11.66 16.70
N LYS A 13 54.90 12.53 16.87
CA LYS A 13 54.73 13.81 17.60
C LYS A 13 53.69 14.70 16.97
N ILE A 14 53.63 14.78 15.66
CA ILE A 14 52.62 15.55 14.90
C ILE A 14 51.22 14.98 15.15
N ILE A 15 51.05 13.67 15.04
CA ILE A 15 49.75 12.99 15.28
C ILE A 15 49.28 13.22 16.70
N VAL A 16 50.16 13.05 17.70
CA VAL A 16 49.86 13.30 19.12
C VAL A 16 49.45 14.76 19.32
N GLY A 17 50.12 15.70 18.67
CA GLY A 17 49.76 17.14 18.74
C GLY A 17 48.35 17.41 18.19
N TYR A 18 48.03 16.86 17.00
CA TYR A 18 46.65 16.98 16.46
C TYR A 18 45.63 16.30 17.34
N TRP A 19 45.95 15.14 17.92
CA TRP A 19 45.04 14.45 18.87
C TRP A 19 44.76 15.24 20.13
N GLN A 20 45.78 15.91 20.71
CA GLN A 20 45.59 16.80 21.85
C GLN A 20 44.69 18.01 21.50
N ILE A 21 44.92 18.61 20.33
CA ILE A 21 44.08 19.71 19.84
C ILE A 21 42.62 19.21 19.65
N PHE A 22 42.43 18.05 19.04
CA PHE A 22 41.12 17.42 18.89
C PHE A 22 40.44 17.21 20.25
N LEU A 23 41.13 16.68 21.23
CA LEU A 23 40.61 16.46 22.60
C LEU A 23 40.15 17.75 23.28
N VAL A 24 40.89 18.85 23.10
CA VAL A 24 40.50 20.16 23.62
C VAL A 24 39.21 20.67 22.98
N TYR A 25 39.14 20.60 21.66
CA TYR A 25 37.90 21.00 20.95
C TYR A 25 36.74 20.06 21.28
N TRP A 26 36.99 18.76 21.40
CA TRP A 26 36.00 17.79 21.83
C TRP A 26 35.41 18.08 23.19
N LYS A 27 36.28 18.42 24.19
CA LYS A 27 35.80 18.86 25.51
C LYS A 27 34.94 20.12 25.44
N LYS A 28 35.38 21.12 24.68
CA LYS A 28 34.55 22.34 24.43
C LYS A 28 33.22 22.03 23.80
N PHE A 29 33.21 21.17 22.79
CA PHE A 29 32.00 20.70 22.10
C PHE A 29 31.06 19.96 23.06
N VAL A 30 31.57 19.08 23.90
CA VAL A 30 30.74 18.37 24.88
C VAL A 30 30.09 19.33 25.89
N VAL A 31 30.85 20.35 26.35
CA VAL A 31 30.30 21.40 27.26
C VAL A 31 29.24 22.21 26.55
N PHE A 32 29.47 22.59 25.31
CA PHE A 32 28.50 23.29 24.45
C PHE A 32 27.22 22.47 24.31
N CYS A 33 27.31 21.18 24.01
CA CYS A 33 26.14 20.25 23.86
C CYS A 33 25.39 20.05 25.19
N LYS A 34 26.03 20.24 26.36
CA LYS A 34 25.37 20.15 27.67
C LYS A 34 24.56 21.40 28.03
N ASN A 35 24.78 22.53 27.36
CA ASN A 35 24.08 23.78 27.64
C ASN A 35 22.59 23.63 27.28
N LYS A 36 21.72 24.09 28.19
CA LYS A 36 20.26 24.04 28.01
C LYS A 36 19.78 24.79 26.77
N TRP A 37 20.37 25.92 26.43
CA TRP A 37 20.06 26.71 25.26
C TRP A 37 20.49 26.02 23.98
N THR A 38 21.67 25.38 23.97
CA THR A 38 22.10 24.57 22.82
C THR A 38 21.15 23.41 22.56
N LYS A 39 20.76 22.69 23.60
CA LYS A 39 19.79 21.58 23.50
C LYS A 39 18.44 22.08 22.99
N PHE A 40 17.94 23.21 23.52
CA PHE A 40 16.72 23.83 23.07
C PHE A 40 16.80 24.22 21.57
N THR A 41 17.87 24.93 21.15
CA THR A 41 18.04 25.34 19.77
C THR A 41 18.11 24.14 18.83
N VAL A 42 18.92 23.12 19.15
CA VAL A 42 19.03 21.91 18.32
C VAL A 42 17.69 21.19 18.24
N ALA A 43 17.00 20.99 19.38
CA ALA A 43 15.69 20.34 19.41
C ALA A 43 14.66 21.14 18.61
N THR A 44 14.66 22.47 18.72
CA THR A 44 13.76 23.35 17.96
C THR A 44 14.02 23.28 16.45
N ILE A 45 15.28 23.33 16.02
CA ILE A 45 15.65 23.21 14.60
C ILE A 45 15.23 21.85 14.06
N LEU A 46 15.56 20.76 14.76
CA LEU A 46 15.17 19.40 14.36
C LEU A 46 13.64 19.26 14.30
N TYR A 47 12.96 19.80 15.31
CA TYR A 47 11.50 19.78 15.34
C TYR A 47 10.89 20.55 14.15
N ILE A 48 11.36 21.75 13.88
CA ILE A 48 10.88 22.57 12.74
C ILE A 48 11.14 21.82 11.42
N LEU A 49 12.35 21.27 11.23
CA LEU A 49 12.68 20.55 10.00
C LEU A 49 11.84 19.29 9.82
N LEU A 50 11.64 18.51 10.87
CA LEU A 50 10.97 17.21 10.80
C LEU A 50 9.45 17.30 10.87
N PHE A 51 8.90 18.29 11.58
CA PHE A 51 7.46 18.34 11.83
C PHE A 51 6.75 19.55 11.20
N VAL A 52 7.49 20.60 10.83
CA VAL A 52 6.90 21.79 10.18
C VAL A 52 7.26 21.85 8.69
N VAL A 53 8.57 21.84 8.38
CA VAL A 53 9.07 22.02 7.01
C VAL A 53 8.85 20.76 6.17
N TRP A 54 9.25 19.60 6.68
CA TRP A 54 9.12 18.35 5.94
C TRP A 54 7.66 18.00 5.63
N PRO A 55 6.69 18.04 6.57
CA PRO A 55 5.28 17.82 6.27
C PRO A 55 4.57 19.01 5.63
N GLY A 56 5.21 20.20 5.57
CA GLY A 56 4.59 21.42 5.05
C GLY A 56 3.43 21.96 5.88
N ASN A 57 3.32 21.58 7.17
CA ASN A 57 2.17 21.90 7.99
C ASN A 57 2.52 22.82 9.18
N LEU A 58 2.05 24.07 9.10
CA LEU A 58 2.31 25.10 10.12
C LEU A 58 1.63 24.83 11.47
N TRP A 59 0.61 23.99 11.54
CA TRP A 59 -0.04 23.65 12.79
C TRP A 59 0.91 23.00 13.81
N PHE A 60 1.96 22.34 13.35
CA PHE A 60 2.98 21.79 14.24
C PHE A 60 3.80 22.86 14.98
N LEU A 61 3.71 24.14 14.59
CA LEU A 61 4.34 25.21 15.38
C LEU A 61 3.82 25.30 16.83
N PHE A 62 2.58 24.84 17.08
CA PHE A 62 2.03 24.73 18.43
C PHE A 62 2.81 23.76 19.36
N GLY A 63 3.68 22.92 18.83
CA GLY A 63 4.58 22.10 19.64
C GLY A 63 5.79 22.85 20.19
N LEU A 64 6.16 24.00 19.64
CA LEU A 64 7.32 24.79 20.10
C LEU A 64 7.22 25.24 21.57
N PRO A 65 6.06 25.71 22.09
CA PRO A 65 5.90 25.98 23.51
C PRO A 65 6.24 24.79 24.43
N LEU A 66 5.95 23.56 24.02
CA LEU A 66 6.28 22.36 24.80
C LEU A 66 7.80 22.12 24.84
N ILE A 67 8.50 22.36 23.72
CA ILE A 67 9.96 22.26 23.65
C ILE A 67 10.58 23.36 24.52
N TYR A 68 10.06 24.59 24.44
CA TYR A 68 10.51 25.69 25.27
C TYR A 68 10.30 25.41 26.76
N ASP A 69 9.13 24.89 27.14
CA ASP A 69 8.86 24.53 28.53
C ASP A 69 9.80 23.41 28.98
N HIS A 70 10.02 22.37 28.19
CA HIS A 70 10.89 21.25 28.57
C HIS A 70 12.34 21.70 28.87
N PHE A 71 12.93 22.53 28.00
CA PHE A 71 14.34 22.90 28.13
C PHE A 71 14.58 24.17 28.94
N ILE A 72 13.68 25.16 28.93
CA ILE A 72 13.90 26.51 29.43
C ILE A 72 13.02 26.83 30.62
N SER A 73 11.68 26.93 30.44
CA SER A 73 10.76 27.44 31.49
C SER A 73 10.53 26.42 32.61
N ARG A 74 10.45 25.16 32.28
CA ARG A 74 10.17 24.05 33.20
C ARG A 74 8.92 24.26 34.05
N ILE A 75 7.91 24.96 33.51
CA ILE A 75 6.66 25.26 34.22
C ILE A 75 5.93 23.95 34.53
N PHE A 76 5.75 23.11 33.50
CA PHE A 76 5.11 21.80 33.67
C PHE A 76 5.84 20.93 34.69
N TYR A 77 7.19 20.91 34.65
CA TYR A 77 7.98 20.17 35.62
C TYR A 77 7.78 20.72 37.06
N ARG A 78 7.70 22.05 37.28
CA ARG A 78 7.49 22.64 38.61
C ARG A 78 6.14 22.24 39.22
N TYR A 79 5.05 22.25 38.39
CA TYR A 79 3.71 22.01 38.94
C TYR A 79 3.30 20.52 38.95
N VAL A 80 3.75 19.73 37.95
CA VAL A 80 3.36 18.33 37.80
C VAL A 80 4.57 17.40 38.09
N GLY A 81 5.70 17.66 37.42
CA GLY A 81 6.88 16.80 37.47
C GLY A 81 7.49 16.68 38.88
N SER A 82 7.58 17.79 39.60
CA SER A 82 8.15 17.77 40.97
C SER A 82 7.28 16.97 41.95
N LYS A 83 5.95 17.08 41.85
CA LYS A 83 5.02 16.29 42.66
C LYS A 83 5.12 14.80 42.32
N ASN A 84 5.19 14.49 41.04
CA ASN A 84 5.36 13.13 40.56
C ASN A 84 6.70 12.53 41.01
N GLU A 85 7.80 13.31 40.96
CA GLU A 85 9.11 12.88 41.45
C GLU A 85 9.10 12.62 42.95
N ALA A 86 8.42 13.45 43.75
CA ALA A 86 8.25 13.24 45.18
C ALA A 86 7.48 11.95 45.47
N LEU A 87 6.39 11.66 44.73
CA LEU A 87 5.64 10.40 44.88
C LEU A 87 6.48 9.18 44.47
N ARG A 88 7.28 9.27 43.41
CA ARG A 88 8.18 8.21 42.96
C ARG A 88 9.24 7.89 43.99
N LYS A 89 9.79 8.92 44.65
CA LYS A 89 10.77 8.74 45.75
C LYS A 89 10.13 8.15 47.01
N LYS A 90 8.87 8.51 47.29
CA LYS A 90 8.15 8.07 48.51
C LYS A 90 7.65 6.63 48.41
N TYR A 91 7.13 6.22 47.20
CA TYR A 91 6.50 4.93 47.00
C TYR A 91 7.21 4.11 45.90
N LYS A 92 7.88 3.02 46.26
CA LYS A 92 8.64 2.15 45.37
C LYS A 92 7.74 1.53 44.29
N ILE A 93 6.54 1.08 44.67
CA ILE A 93 5.55 0.48 43.73
C ILE A 93 5.12 1.51 42.67
N TYR A 94 4.80 2.74 43.10
CA TYR A 94 4.44 3.83 42.22
C TYR A 94 5.56 4.13 41.20
N ASN A 95 6.83 4.17 41.66
CA ASN A 95 7.97 4.38 40.76
C ASN A 95 8.12 3.28 39.71
N THR A 96 7.89 2.02 40.11
CA THR A 96 7.94 0.88 39.19
C THR A 96 6.82 0.96 38.15
N ILE A 97 5.58 1.17 38.59
CA ILE A 97 4.41 1.30 37.64
C ILE A 97 4.62 2.49 36.71
N TYR A 98 5.03 3.64 37.27
CA TYR A 98 5.32 4.83 36.44
C TYR A 98 6.37 4.55 35.37
N GLY A 99 7.46 3.84 35.73
CA GLY A 99 8.51 3.46 34.78
C GLY A 99 7.99 2.57 33.63
N TRP A 100 7.13 1.61 33.94
CA TRP A 100 6.49 0.78 32.93
C TRP A 100 5.55 1.58 32.01
N VAL A 101 4.71 2.44 32.60
CA VAL A 101 3.79 3.29 31.83
C VAL A 101 4.55 4.23 30.87
N ASP A 102 5.60 4.89 31.41
CA ASP A 102 6.46 5.79 30.63
C ASP A 102 7.13 5.04 29.44
N ALA A 103 7.71 3.86 29.75
CA ALA A 103 8.34 3.02 28.72
C ALA A 103 7.34 2.56 27.63
N ILE A 104 6.12 2.16 28.01
CA ILE A 104 5.07 1.75 27.07
C ILE A 104 4.64 2.93 26.20
N ILE A 105 4.40 4.11 26.79
CA ILE A 105 4.03 5.32 26.03
C ILE A 105 5.11 5.67 25.02
N TRP A 106 6.37 5.72 25.44
CA TRP A 106 7.51 6.01 24.57
C TRP A 106 7.63 4.99 23.45
N ALA A 107 7.59 3.71 23.77
CA ALA A 107 7.66 2.63 22.78
C ALA A 107 6.51 2.73 21.75
N THR A 108 5.29 3.01 22.23
CA THR A 108 4.11 3.18 21.37
C THR A 108 4.28 4.36 20.42
N VAL A 109 4.71 5.52 20.91
CA VAL A 109 4.92 6.72 20.08
C VAL A 109 6.00 6.48 19.03
N VAL A 110 7.16 5.96 19.43
CA VAL A 110 8.27 5.70 18.50
C VAL A 110 7.87 4.65 17.45
N ALA A 111 7.28 3.55 17.88
CA ALA A 111 6.83 2.50 16.97
C ALA A 111 5.76 3.01 16.01
N HIS A 112 4.83 3.86 16.47
CA HIS A 112 3.80 4.46 15.63
C HIS A 112 4.40 5.42 14.59
N LEU A 113 5.36 6.26 14.97
CA LEU A 113 6.06 7.12 14.02
C LEU A 113 6.85 6.32 12.96
N ILE A 114 7.52 5.24 13.36
CA ILE A 114 8.19 4.32 12.43
C ILE A 114 7.15 3.71 11.46
N HIS A 115 6.04 3.24 12.00
CA HIS A 115 4.95 2.65 11.22
C HIS A 115 4.34 3.65 10.21
N LEU A 116 4.16 4.90 10.60
CA LEU A 116 3.63 5.93 9.72
C LEU A 116 4.61 6.36 8.62
N PHE A 117 5.90 6.58 8.97
CA PHE A 117 6.81 7.30 8.10
C PHE A 117 7.97 6.47 7.54
N VAL A 118 8.28 5.30 8.09
CA VAL A 118 9.46 4.54 7.67
C VAL A 118 9.08 3.25 6.96
N PHE A 119 8.44 2.34 7.66
CA PHE A 119 8.01 1.06 7.11
C PHE A 119 6.82 0.48 7.85
N GLN A 120 6.16 -0.46 7.20
CA GLN A 120 5.06 -1.22 7.77
C GLN A 120 5.20 -2.70 7.41
N LEU A 121 4.85 -3.57 8.35
CA LEU A 121 4.79 -5.00 8.12
C LEU A 121 3.35 -5.40 7.79
N TYR A 122 3.18 -6.22 6.76
CA TYR A 122 1.89 -6.77 6.36
C TYR A 122 1.95 -8.28 6.31
N VAL A 123 0.83 -8.91 6.65
CA VAL A 123 0.62 -10.34 6.41
C VAL A 123 -0.17 -10.49 5.12
N VAL A 124 0.23 -11.39 4.27
CA VAL A 124 -0.46 -11.67 3.00
C VAL A 124 -1.56 -12.72 3.25
N PRO A 125 -2.84 -12.34 3.10
CA PRO A 125 -3.96 -13.23 3.40
C PRO A 125 -4.49 -13.99 2.17
N THR A 126 -4.05 -13.64 0.96
CA THR A 126 -4.62 -14.15 -0.30
C THR A 126 -3.54 -14.59 -1.27
N SER A 127 -3.91 -15.43 -2.21
CA SER A 127 -3.04 -16.00 -3.24
C SER A 127 -2.90 -15.15 -4.50
N SER A 128 -3.48 -13.94 -4.55
CA SER A 128 -3.49 -13.09 -5.76
C SER A 128 -2.10 -12.72 -6.30
N MET A 129 -1.06 -12.86 -5.49
CA MET A 129 0.35 -12.65 -5.83
C MET A 129 1.15 -13.97 -5.80
N ALA A 130 0.46 -15.12 -5.82
CA ALA A 130 1.08 -16.45 -5.80
C ALA A 130 2.13 -16.58 -6.92
N GLY A 131 3.18 -17.34 -6.64
CA GLY A 131 4.39 -17.40 -7.46
C GLY A 131 5.48 -16.40 -7.01
N THR A 132 5.12 -15.18 -6.59
CA THR A 132 6.06 -14.21 -6.01
C THR A 132 5.92 -14.14 -4.49
N ILE A 133 4.71 -13.90 -4.00
CA ILE A 133 4.35 -13.80 -2.58
C ILE A 133 3.20 -14.77 -2.34
N VAL A 134 3.25 -15.52 -1.24
CA VAL A 134 2.24 -16.54 -0.91
C VAL A 134 1.54 -16.20 0.41
N GLU A 135 0.39 -16.79 0.63
CA GLU A 135 -0.35 -16.67 1.88
C GLU A 135 0.51 -17.03 3.10
N GLY A 136 0.41 -16.23 4.15
CA GLY A 136 1.21 -16.38 5.36
C GLY A 136 2.62 -15.82 5.29
N ASP A 137 2.99 -15.12 4.19
CA ASP A 137 4.19 -14.30 4.13
C ASP A 137 3.98 -13.00 4.91
N TYR A 138 4.95 -12.65 5.74
CA TYR A 138 5.07 -11.36 6.41
C TYR A 138 6.04 -10.49 5.61
N ILE A 139 5.54 -9.44 5.00
CA ILE A 139 6.31 -8.59 4.09
C ILE A 139 6.70 -7.27 4.72
N TYR A 140 7.93 -6.85 4.43
CA TYR A 140 8.44 -5.52 4.77
C TYR A 140 8.11 -4.54 3.63
N VAL A 141 7.35 -3.50 3.96
CA VAL A 141 6.94 -2.47 3.01
C VAL A 141 7.58 -1.14 3.39
N SER A 142 8.47 -0.67 2.52
CA SER A 142 9.17 0.61 2.70
C SER A 142 8.31 1.77 2.22
N LYS A 143 7.97 2.67 3.14
CA LYS A 143 7.30 3.95 2.80
C LYS A 143 8.30 4.97 2.26
N LEU A 144 9.56 4.89 2.69
CA LEU A 144 10.63 5.78 2.23
C LEU A 144 10.98 5.58 0.74
N ALA A 145 10.62 4.45 0.16
CA ALA A 145 10.91 4.17 -1.26
C ALA A 145 10.29 5.25 -2.18
N TYR A 146 9.03 5.58 -1.95
CA TYR A 146 8.30 6.58 -2.74
C TYR A 146 8.01 7.87 -1.97
N GLY A 147 8.38 7.92 -0.69
CA GLY A 147 8.02 8.97 0.27
C GLY A 147 6.78 8.61 1.09
N PRO A 148 6.86 8.73 2.42
CA PRO A 148 5.73 8.46 3.27
C PRO A 148 4.63 9.50 3.07
N GLN A 149 3.40 9.03 3.16
CA GLN A 149 2.21 9.87 3.11
C GLN A 149 1.90 10.40 4.51
N VAL A 150 1.59 11.68 4.60
CA VAL A 150 1.02 12.26 5.82
C VAL A 150 -0.40 11.74 5.96
N PRO A 151 -0.80 11.18 7.13
CA PRO A 151 -2.14 10.65 7.29
C PRO A 151 -3.23 11.68 7.00
N ASN A 152 -4.23 11.30 6.22
CA ASN A 152 -5.41 12.16 6.00
C ASN A 152 -6.23 12.29 7.31
N THR A 153 -6.21 11.26 8.17
CA THR A 153 -6.88 11.26 9.48
C THR A 153 -5.84 11.23 10.61
N PRO A 154 -5.27 12.39 11.00
CA PRO A 154 -4.18 12.45 11.97
C PRO A 154 -4.60 12.06 13.40
N VAL A 155 -5.89 12.18 13.72
CA VAL A 155 -6.46 11.78 15.01
C VAL A 155 -7.03 10.37 14.88
N ALA A 156 -6.17 9.38 15.08
CA ALA A 156 -6.51 7.96 15.00
C ALA A 156 -5.86 7.17 16.14
N MET A 157 -6.49 6.05 16.52
CA MET A 157 -5.91 5.14 17.52
C MET A 157 -4.66 4.46 16.93
N PRO A 158 -3.50 4.55 17.64
CA PRO A 158 -2.27 3.90 17.17
C PRO A 158 -2.46 2.39 16.92
N PHE A 159 -1.92 1.89 15.81
CA PHE A 159 -1.94 0.48 15.38
C PHE A 159 -3.34 -0.13 15.16
N VAL A 160 -4.39 0.68 15.24
CA VAL A 160 -5.77 0.26 14.90
C VAL A 160 -6.11 0.82 13.53
N PHE A 161 -6.59 -0.04 12.64
CA PHE A 161 -6.77 0.34 11.24
C PHE A 161 -8.04 1.19 11.04
N ASN A 162 -9.20 0.60 10.85
CA ASN A 162 -10.45 1.32 10.56
C ASN A 162 -11.49 1.24 11.67
N THR A 163 -11.56 0.12 12.39
CA THR A 163 -12.58 -0.16 13.41
C THR A 163 -11.92 -0.48 14.75
N MET A 164 -12.46 0.05 15.83
CA MET A 164 -11.98 -0.21 17.19
C MET A 164 -12.14 -1.69 17.58
N PRO A 165 -11.15 -2.30 18.26
CA PRO A 165 -11.29 -3.64 18.80
C PRO A 165 -12.54 -3.76 19.69
N PHE A 166 -13.28 -4.84 19.54
CA PHE A 166 -14.49 -5.15 20.31
C PHE A 166 -15.63 -4.14 20.18
N SER A 167 -15.57 -3.27 19.17
CA SER A 167 -16.63 -2.27 18.89
C SER A 167 -16.77 -2.06 17.38
N SER A 168 -17.94 -1.66 16.94
CA SER A 168 -18.19 -1.26 15.55
C SER A 168 -17.88 0.22 15.27
N ASN A 169 -17.29 0.94 16.24
CA ASN A 169 -16.96 2.35 16.09
C ASN A 169 -15.68 2.55 15.26
N LYS A 170 -15.60 3.67 14.55
CA LYS A 170 -14.40 4.07 13.83
C LYS A 170 -13.22 4.27 14.79
N SER A 171 -12.03 3.83 14.41
CA SER A 171 -10.78 4.02 15.16
C SER A 171 -10.15 5.40 14.97
N TYR A 172 -10.77 6.26 14.18
CA TYR A 172 -10.29 7.58 13.79
C TYR A 172 -11.40 8.64 13.89
N SER A 173 -11.00 9.90 14.03
CA SER A 173 -11.90 11.04 14.02
C SER A 173 -11.94 11.68 12.63
N GLU A 174 -13.14 12.00 12.16
CA GLU A 174 -13.38 12.74 10.92
C GLU A 174 -13.44 14.25 11.13
N CYS A 175 -13.35 14.72 12.40
CA CYS A 175 -13.37 16.15 12.71
C CYS A 175 -12.14 16.91 12.20
N VAL A 176 -11.01 16.20 12.02
CA VAL A 176 -9.77 16.74 11.48
C VAL A 176 -9.35 15.84 10.34
N GLN A 177 -9.41 16.37 9.12
CA GLN A 177 -8.91 15.70 7.93
C GLN A 177 -7.96 16.65 7.22
N TRP A 178 -6.87 16.08 6.70
CA TRP A 178 -5.87 16.80 5.93
C TRP A 178 -5.92 16.35 4.48
N ASP A 179 -5.63 17.29 3.58
CA ASP A 179 -5.47 17.00 2.16
C ASP A 179 -4.29 16.07 1.93
N TYR A 180 -4.31 15.37 0.80
CA TYR A 180 -3.21 14.52 0.40
C TYR A 180 -1.88 15.29 0.37
N HIS A 181 -0.91 14.80 1.11
CA HIS A 181 0.46 15.29 1.08
C HIS A 181 1.45 14.14 1.22
N ARG A 182 2.34 14.00 0.24
CA ARG A 182 3.41 12.99 0.24
C ARG A 182 4.76 13.67 0.45
N LEU A 183 5.50 13.16 1.42
CA LEU A 183 6.86 13.61 1.68
C LEU A 183 7.81 13.09 0.61
N ARG A 184 8.95 13.75 0.44
CA ARG A 184 9.94 13.33 -0.55
C ARG A 184 10.47 11.93 -0.23
N GLY A 185 10.41 11.03 -1.21
CA GLY A 185 10.96 9.68 -1.17
C GLY A 185 12.35 9.56 -1.78
N ARG A 186 12.85 8.32 -1.81
CA ARG A 186 14.13 7.98 -2.45
C ARG A 186 14.03 7.84 -3.97
N GLY A 187 12.84 7.57 -4.49
CA GLY A 187 12.56 7.40 -5.91
C GLY A 187 11.08 7.51 -6.24
N LYS A 188 10.74 7.21 -7.47
CA LYS A 188 9.37 7.13 -7.98
C LYS A 188 8.99 5.67 -8.19
N VAL A 189 7.68 5.41 -8.27
CA VAL A 189 7.12 4.11 -8.67
C VAL A 189 7.64 3.75 -10.06
N GLN A 190 8.08 2.51 -10.22
CA GLN A 190 8.59 1.97 -11.48
C GLN A 190 7.74 0.77 -11.92
N ARG A 191 7.77 0.48 -13.22
CA ARG A 191 7.15 -0.75 -13.73
C ARG A 191 7.79 -1.97 -13.07
N ASN A 192 6.97 -2.96 -12.78
CA ASN A 192 7.29 -4.20 -12.08
C ASN A 192 7.56 -4.07 -10.58
N ASP A 193 7.47 -2.87 -9.98
CA ASP A 193 7.48 -2.75 -8.53
C ASP A 193 6.26 -3.46 -7.91
N VAL A 194 6.49 -4.22 -6.87
CA VAL A 194 5.41 -4.79 -6.06
C VAL A 194 5.02 -3.78 -4.98
N ILE A 195 3.78 -3.33 -5.02
CA ILE A 195 3.32 -2.14 -4.29
C ILE A 195 2.16 -2.49 -3.37
N VAL A 196 2.21 -1.97 -2.15
CA VAL A 196 1.05 -1.91 -1.26
C VAL A 196 0.37 -0.56 -1.44
N PHE A 197 -0.95 -0.59 -1.61
CA PHE A 197 -1.78 0.59 -1.80
C PHE A 197 -3.15 0.41 -1.15
N ASN A 198 -3.83 1.50 -0.88
CA ASN A 198 -5.20 1.49 -0.38
C ASN A 198 -6.17 1.14 -1.50
N TYR A 199 -7.14 0.29 -1.22
CA TYR A 199 -8.10 -0.21 -2.21
C TYR A 199 -8.88 0.94 -2.87
N PRO A 200 -8.82 1.10 -4.22
CA PRO A 200 -9.41 2.24 -4.89
C PRO A 200 -10.94 2.31 -4.75
N GLU A 201 -11.62 1.17 -4.74
CA GLU A 201 -13.07 1.09 -4.53
C GLU A 201 -13.47 0.94 -3.05
N GLY A 202 -12.52 1.09 -2.11
CA GLY A 202 -12.76 1.06 -0.67
C GLY A 202 -13.30 2.36 -0.07
N ASP A 203 -13.69 3.33 -0.90
CA ASP A 203 -14.34 4.57 -0.47
C ASP A 203 -15.72 4.30 0.15
N MET A 204 -16.43 3.29 -0.35
CA MET A 204 -17.71 2.82 0.17
C MET A 204 -17.61 1.33 0.51
N VAL A 205 -18.06 0.95 1.69
CA VAL A 205 -18.00 -0.43 2.20
C VAL A 205 -19.35 -0.85 2.73
N ILE A 206 -19.79 -2.04 2.36
CA ILE A 206 -20.97 -2.70 2.94
C ILE A 206 -20.53 -3.41 4.22
N ARG A 207 -21.23 -3.19 5.31
CA ARG A 207 -20.90 -3.77 6.63
C ARG A 207 -21.23 -5.25 6.71
N GLU A 208 -22.29 -5.65 6.06
CA GLU A 208 -22.78 -7.02 6.00
C GLU A 208 -21.82 -7.88 5.18
N THR A 209 -21.79 -9.16 5.48
CA THR A 209 -20.99 -10.16 4.77
C THR A 209 -21.88 -11.20 4.11
N MET A 210 -21.35 -11.92 3.15
CA MET A 210 -21.98 -13.11 2.58
C MET A 210 -22.13 -14.21 3.66
N PRO A 211 -22.98 -15.24 3.45
CA PRO A 211 -23.15 -16.34 4.40
C PRO A 211 -21.87 -17.10 4.72
N ASP A 212 -20.92 -17.13 3.82
CA ASP A 212 -19.57 -17.71 4.00
C ASP A 212 -18.58 -16.81 4.74
N GLY A 213 -19.02 -15.59 5.12
CA GLY A 213 -18.21 -14.57 5.79
C GLY A 213 -17.39 -13.69 4.85
N SER A 214 -17.47 -13.88 3.54
CA SER A 214 -16.78 -13.02 2.56
C SER A 214 -17.41 -11.62 2.50
N PRO A 215 -16.61 -10.56 2.23
CA PRO A 215 -17.13 -9.20 2.12
C PRO A 215 -17.99 -9.02 0.85
N ILE A 216 -19.07 -8.26 0.98
CA ILE A 216 -19.87 -7.81 -0.16
C ILE A 216 -19.19 -6.54 -0.71
N LEU A 217 -18.68 -6.60 -1.93
CA LEU A 217 -18.05 -5.44 -2.56
C LEU A 217 -19.12 -4.45 -3.02
N TYR A 218 -19.03 -3.20 -2.52
CA TYR A 218 -20.04 -2.17 -2.74
C TYR A 218 -20.31 -1.92 -4.24
N TYR A 219 -19.27 -1.78 -5.04
CA TYR A 219 -19.43 -1.44 -6.46
C TYR A 219 -19.93 -2.61 -7.30
N ASP A 220 -19.63 -3.85 -6.91
CA ASP A 220 -20.21 -5.04 -7.55
C ASP A 220 -21.72 -5.13 -7.27
N ALA A 221 -22.08 -4.99 -6.01
CA ALA A 221 -23.50 -4.93 -5.62
C ALA A 221 -24.21 -3.74 -6.28
N LEU A 222 -23.58 -2.57 -6.35
CA LEU A 222 -24.15 -1.39 -7.00
C LEU A 222 -24.41 -1.64 -8.49
N ARG A 223 -23.47 -2.23 -9.23
CA ARG A 223 -23.66 -2.59 -10.64
C ARG A 223 -24.85 -3.54 -10.82
N GLU A 224 -24.95 -4.55 -9.96
CA GLU A 224 -26.09 -5.51 -10.00
C GLU A 224 -27.43 -4.84 -9.77
N TYR A 225 -27.53 -3.97 -8.73
CA TYR A 225 -28.76 -3.24 -8.44
C TYR A 225 -29.13 -2.24 -9.53
N GLN A 226 -28.14 -1.56 -10.11
CA GLN A 226 -28.33 -0.62 -11.21
C GLN A 226 -28.75 -1.32 -12.51
N ALA A 227 -28.20 -2.48 -12.81
CA ALA A 227 -28.63 -3.27 -13.97
C ALA A 227 -30.10 -3.72 -13.86
N LYS A 228 -30.62 -3.94 -12.65
CA LYS A 228 -32.00 -4.38 -12.42
C LYS A 228 -33.02 -3.22 -12.32
N LEU A 229 -32.61 -2.07 -11.77
CA LEU A 229 -33.51 -1.00 -11.35
C LEU A 229 -33.23 0.37 -11.98
N GLY A 230 -32.13 0.48 -12.75
CA GLY A 230 -31.61 1.75 -13.23
C GLY A 230 -30.68 2.43 -12.22
N GLU A 231 -29.95 3.46 -12.67
CA GLU A 231 -28.82 4.04 -11.93
C GLU A 231 -29.23 4.63 -10.58
N GLU A 232 -30.27 5.45 -10.54
CA GLU A 232 -30.67 6.16 -9.31
C GLU A 232 -31.44 5.26 -8.33
N GLU A 233 -32.42 4.50 -8.83
CA GLU A 233 -33.23 3.62 -7.99
C GLU A 233 -32.41 2.44 -7.46
N GLY A 234 -31.52 1.89 -8.26
CA GLY A 234 -30.59 0.83 -7.85
C GLY A 234 -29.71 1.29 -6.68
N ARG A 235 -29.17 2.51 -6.74
CA ARG A 235 -28.38 3.09 -5.63
C ARG A 235 -29.21 3.29 -4.37
N LYS A 236 -30.42 3.86 -4.49
CA LYS A 236 -31.32 4.05 -3.35
C LYS A 236 -31.71 2.72 -2.70
N ARG A 237 -31.96 1.71 -3.51
CA ARG A 237 -32.34 0.38 -3.03
C ARG A 237 -31.18 -0.29 -2.29
N LEU A 238 -29.95 -0.24 -2.84
CA LEU A 238 -28.76 -0.75 -2.18
C LEU A 238 -28.54 -0.14 -0.80
N HIS A 239 -28.63 1.19 -0.69
CA HIS A 239 -28.46 1.91 0.60
C HIS A 239 -29.59 1.66 1.60
N ARG A 240 -30.76 1.15 1.16
CA ARG A 240 -31.83 0.72 2.03
C ARG A 240 -31.63 -0.71 2.54
N ASP A 241 -31.11 -1.57 1.69
CA ASP A 241 -30.96 -3.00 1.97
C ASP A 241 -29.68 -3.30 2.77
N TYR A 242 -28.65 -2.43 2.67
CA TYR A 242 -27.33 -2.59 3.32
C TYR A 242 -26.90 -1.34 4.10
N THR A 243 -26.11 -1.57 5.15
CA THR A 243 -25.44 -0.49 5.89
C THR A 243 -24.14 -0.11 5.18
N VAL A 244 -24.15 1.04 4.48
CA VAL A 244 -23.02 1.54 3.74
C VAL A 244 -22.21 2.53 4.58
N ILE A 245 -20.89 2.34 4.65
CA ILE A 245 -19.95 3.19 5.40
C ILE A 245 -18.91 3.75 4.43
N SER A 246 -18.57 5.04 4.59
CA SER A 246 -17.46 5.65 3.84
C SER A 246 -16.16 5.64 4.64
N HIS A 247 -15.05 5.42 3.93
CA HIS A 247 -13.70 5.50 4.49
C HIS A 247 -12.82 6.48 3.72
N PRO A 248 -12.08 7.37 4.43
CA PRO A 248 -11.02 8.16 3.83
C PRO A 248 -9.90 7.26 3.32
N VAL A 249 -9.08 7.75 2.40
CA VAL A 249 -8.08 6.95 1.67
C VAL A 249 -7.17 6.15 2.60
N ASP A 250 -6.62 6.79 3.64
CA ASP A 250 -5.69 6.17 4.59
C ASP A 250 -6.33 5.13 5.55
N LYS A 251 -7.65 4.93 5.44
CA LYS A 251 -8.42 3.94 6.23
C LYS A 251 -9.08 2.85 5.39
N ARG A 252 -8.82 2.84 4.07
CA ARG A 252 -9.27 1.78 3.17
C ARG A 252 -8.36 0.59 3.26
N GLU A 253 -8.89 -0.60 3.00
CA GLU A 253 -8.11 -1.84 3.00
C GLU A 253 -6.87 -1.76 2.12
N ASN A 254 -5.82 -2.46 2.55
CA ASN A 254 -4.55 -2.48 1.83
C ASN A 254 -4.48 -3.67 0.89
N TYR A 255 -4.21 -3.39 -0.38
CA TYR A 255 -3.98 -4.39 -1.41
C TYR A 255 -2.50 -4.41 -1.80
N ILE A 256 -2.04 -5.56 -2.26
CA ILE A 256 -0.70 -5.71 -2.82
C ILE A 256 -0.78 -6.27 -4.23
N LYS A 257 -0.18 -5.56 -5.19
CA LYS A 257 -0.15 -5.93 -6.61
C LYS A 257 1.16 -5.47 -7.25
N ARG A 258 1.42 -5.94 -8.45
CA ARG A 258 2.53 -5.49 -9.29
C ARG A 258 2.09 -4.28 -10.14
N CYS A 259 2.88 -3.21 -10.13
CA CYS A 259 2.68 -2.06 -11.02
C CYS A 259 3.11 -2.46 -12.45
N VAL A 260 2.16 -2.68 -13.33
CA VAL A 260 2.44 -3.09 -14.72
C VAL A 260 2.52 -1.90 -15.67
N ALA A 261 1.83 -0.80 -15.37
CA ALA A 261 1.95 0.43 -16.13
C ALA A 261 1.98 1.65 -15.20
N ILE A 262 2.83 2.62 -15.56
CA ILE A 262 3.08 3.87 -14.83
C ILE A 262 2.48 5.05 -15.61
N PRO A 263 2.40 6.26 -14.99
CA PRO A 263 1.86 7.44 -15.66
C PRO A 263 2.46 7.70 -17.04
N GLY A 264 1.61 7.89 -18.04
CA GLY A 264 1.97 8.10 -19.46
C GLY A 264 2.07 6.84 -20.29
N ASP A 265 1.99 5.65 -19.71
CA ASP A 265 2.01 4.40 -20.46
C ASP A 265 0.67 4.13 -21.16
N SER A 266 0.73 3.40 -22.27
CA SER A 266 -0.41 2.75 -22.89
C SER A 266 -0.26 1.24 -22.72
N LEU A 267 -1.23 0.58 -22.10
CA LEU A 267 -1.21 -0.87 -21.88
C LEU A 267 -2.28 -1.58 -22.69
N GLN A 268 -1.98 -2.80 -23.06
CA GLN A 268 -2.92 -3.72 -23.72
C GLN A 268 -2.62 -5.15 -23.30
N ILE A 269 -3.65 -5.96 -23.15
CA ILE A 269 -3.53 -7.42 -22.96
C ILE A 269 -4.14 -8.06 -24.20
N VAL A 270 -3.41 -8.96 -24.84
CA VAL A 270 -3.85 -9.74 -25.99
C VAL A 270 -3.54 -11.21 -25.71
N ASP A 271 -4.57 -12.02 -25.65
CA ASP A 271 -4.46 -13.45 -25.33
C ASP A 271 -3.58 -13.70 -24.10
N THR A 272 -3.93 -13.05 -22.97
CA THR A 272 -3.22 -13.07 -21.68
C THR A 272 -1.86 -12.37 -21.65
N LYS A 273 -1.29 -12.02 -22.80
CA LYS A 273 0.03 -11.40 -22.91
C LYS A 273 -0.06 -9.88 -22.73
N LEU A 274 0.73 -9.36 -21.80
CA LEU A 274 0.77 -7.92 -21.52
C LEU A 274 1.71 -7.18 -22.48
N TYR A 275 1.21 -6.11 -23.05
CA TYR A 275 1.97 -5.14 -23.84
C TYR A 275 1.91 -3.77 -23.16
N VAL A 276 3.03 -3.08 -23.08
CA VAL A 276 3.11 -1.69 -22.62
C VAL A 276 3.88 -0.88 -23.66
N ASN A 277 3.25 0.20 -24.14
CA ASN A 277 3.78 1.01 -25.23
C ASN A 277 4.12 0.18 -26.48
N ASN A 278 3.23 -0.76 -26.81
CA ASN A 278 3.35 -1.73 -27.92
C ASN A 278 4.52 -2.73 -27.78
N LEU A 279 5.17 -2.79 -26.60
CA LEU A 279 6.24 -3.74 -26.34
C LEU A 279 5.74 -4.85 -25.41
N HIS A 280 5.89 -6.11 -25.84
CA HIS A 280 5.56 -7.26 -25.00
C HIS A 280 6.40 -7.23 -23.71
N GLN A 281 5.71 -7.37 -22.60
CA GLN A 281 6.34 -7.45 -21.28
C GLN A 281 6.55 -8.92 -20.92
N ALA A 282 7.82 -9.33 -20.87
CA ALA A 282 8.14 -10.66 -20.39
C ALA A 282 7.63 -10.85 -18.95
N PRO A 283 7.07 -12.03 -18.61
CA PRO A 283 6.64 -12.33 -17.26
C PRO A 283 7.75 -12.06 -16.24
N ARG A 284 7.41 -11.35 -15.17
CA ARG A 284 8.31 -11.13 -14.03
C ARG A 284 7.89 -12.06 -12.89
N GLY A 285 8.87 -12.69 -12.25
CA GLY A 285 8.60 -13.70 -11.23
C GLY A 285 7.97 -14.96 -11.83
N LYS A 286 7.25 -15.69 -11.00
CA LYS A 286 6.51 -16.89 -11.39
C LYS A 286 5.03 -16.53 -11.58
N GLN A 287 4.72 -15.76 -12.62
CA GLN A 287 3.34 -15.44 -12.95
C GLN A 287 2.56 -16.72 -13.21
N GLN A 288 1.35 -16.80 -12.64
CA GLN A 288 0.46 -17.93 -12.76
C GLN A 288 -0.78 -17.55 -13.55
N HIS A 289 -1.22 -18.50 -14.36
CA HIS A 289 -2.49 -18.46 -15.07
C HIS A 289 -3.32 -19.69 -14.68
N GLN A 290 -4.62 -19.62 -14.88
CA GLN A 290 -5.47 -20.78 -14.80
C GLN A 290 -5.31 -21.62 -16.06
N TYR A 291 -5.17 -22.92 -15.89
CA TYR A 291 -5.20 -23.91 -16.95
C TYR A 291 -6.35 -24.85 -16.71
N ASP A 292 -7.09 -25.13 -17.76
CA ASP A 292 -8.14 -26.13 -17.79
C ASP A 292 -7.53 -27.46 -18.22
N ILE A 293 -7.69 -28.48 -17.40
CA ILE A 293 -7.05 -29.78 -17.57
C ILE A 293 -8.13 -30.82 -17.79
N THR A 294 -8.11 -31.46 -18.96
CA THR A 294 -8.94 -32.62 -19.24
C THR A 294 -8.12 -33.90 -19.04
N ALA A 295 -8.64 -34.81 -18.24
CA ALA A 295 -8.01 -36.10 -17.97
C ALA A 295 -8.90 -37.25 -18.44
N ASN A 296 -8.29 -38.43 -18.69
CA ASN A 296 -8.99 -39.66 -19.04
C ASN A 296 -9.30 -40.51 -17.83
N SER A 297 -8.82 -40.15 -16.65
CA SER A 297 -9.06 -40.79 -15.37
C SER A 297 -8.94 -39.80 -14.20
N LEU A 298 -9.31 -40.25 -12.98
CA LEU A 298 -9.22 -39.42 -11.78
C LEU A 298 -7.77 -39.04 -11.48
N LEU A 299 -7.48 -37.75 -11.41
CA LEU A 299 -6.21 -37.27 -10.93
C LEU A 299 -6.21 -37.18 -9.41
N SER A 300 -5.20 -37.79 -8.77
CA SER A 300 -5.03 -37.72 -7.32
C SER A 300 -4.36 -36.39 -6.91
N GLN A 301 -4.52 -35.98 -5.67
CA GLN A 301 -3.86 -34.82 -5.08
C GLN A 301 -2.33 -34.85 -5.31
N GLN A 302 -1.72 -36.03 -5.29
CA GLN A 302 -0.27 -36.18 -5.51
C GLN A 302 0.21 -35.64 -6.87
N HIS A 303 -0.61 -35.70 -7.93
CA HIS A 303 -0.23 -35.15 -9.25
C HIS A 303 -0.02 -33.65 -9.21
N PHE A 304 -0.82 -32.93 -8.42
CA PHE A 304 -0.71 -31.48 -8.26
C PHE A 304 0.42 -31.11 -7.31
N GLU A 305 0.53 -31.80 -6.17
CA GLU A 305 1.55 -31.55 -5.15
C GLU A 305 2.98 -31.78 -5.65
N GLN A 306 3.23 -32.83 -6.46
CA GLN A 306 4.54 -33.14 -7.05
C GLN A 306 5.03 -32.00 -7.96
N LEU A 307 4.13 -31.28 -8.58
CA LEU A 307 4.42 -30.11 -9.42
C LEU A 307 4.36 -28.77 -8.64
N GLY A 308 4.10 -28.84 -7.33
CA GLY A 308 4.00 -27.66 -6.48
C GLY A 308 2.77 -26.79 -6.75
N ILE A 309 1.72 -27.37 -7.34
CA ILE A 309 0.45 -26.69 -7.57
C ILE A 309 -0.36 -26.74 -6.27
N THR A 310 -0.68 -25.58 -5.72
CA THR A 310 -1.42 -25.42 -4.47
C THR A 310 -2.87 -25.02 -4.66
N GLU A 311 -3.20 -24.44 -5.82
CA GLU A 311 -4.54 -23.97 -6.17
C GLU A 311 -5.05 -24.76 -7.37
N TYR A 312 -5.94 -25.68 -7.13
CA TYR A 312 -6.59 -26.51 -8.14
C TYR A 312 -7.97 -26.97 -7.66
N GLY A 313 -8.80 -27.38 -8.59
CA GLY A 313 -10.11 -27.94 -8.29
C GLY A 313 -10.64 -28.76 -9.46
N ILE A 314 -11.80 -29.39 -9.26
CA ILE A 314 -12.55 -30.12 -10.28
C ILE A 314 -13.80 -29.32 -10.66
N TYR A 315 -14.15 -29.32 -11.93
CA TYR A 315 -15.40 -28.72 -12.36
C TYR A 315 -16.59 -29.65 -12.10
N ASP A 316 -17.61 -29.16 -11.39
CA ASP A 316 -18.78 -29.95 -10.98
C ASP A 316 -19.61 -30.52 -12.14
N TYR A 317 -19.53 -29.85 -13.30
CA TYR A 317 -20.36 -30.19 -14.49
C TYR A 317 -19.70 -31.17 -15.45
N GLN A 318 -18.40 -31.47 -15.27
CA GLN A 318 -17.68 -32.42 -16.13
C GLN A 318 -16.73 -33.31 -15.31
N PRO A 319 -16.92 -34.63 -15.32
CA PRO A 319 -15.99 -35.56 -14.66
C PRO A 319 -14.64 -35.50 -15.36
N TYR A 320 -13.57 -35.56 -14.55
CA TYR A 320 -12.17 -35.52 -14.98
C TYR A 320 -11.72 -34.20 -15.65
N MET A 321 -12.52 -33.13 -15.51
CA MET A 321 -12.10 -31.79 -15.89
C MET A 321 -11.70 -30.99 -14.64
N TYR A 322 -10.47 -30.50 -14.66
CA TYR A 322 -9.85 -29.78 -13.53
C TYR A 322 -9.44 -28.39 -13.96
N PHE A 323 -9.31 -27.49 -13.00
CA PHE A 323 -8.58 -26.24 -13.16
C PHE A 323 -7.38 -26.21 -12.24
N ALA A 324 -6.32 -25.55 -12.65
CA ALA A 324 -5.13 -25.34 -11.82
C ALA A 324 -4.51 -23.98 -12.12
N HIS A 325 -4.12 -23.25 -11.05
CA HIS A 325 -3.36 -22.02 -11.16
C HIS A 325 -1.88 -22.34 -11.12
N THR A 326 -1.19 -22.12 -12.23
CA THR A 326 0.22 -22.49 -12.35
C THR A 326 0.95 -21.68 -13.41
N THR A 327 2.27 -21.89 -13.54
CA THR A 327 3.11 -21.29 -14.60
C THR A 327 3.05 -22.16 -15.85
N GLU A 328 3.38 -21.57 -17.03
CA GLU A 328 3.46 -22.29 -18.31
C GLU A 328 4.41 -23.51 -18.22
N ASP A 329 5.60 -23.34 -17.61
CA ASP A 329 6.58 -24.42 -17.46
C ASP A 329 6.02 -25.63 -16.69
N VAL A 330 5.17 -25.39 -15.69
CA VAL A 330 4.53 -26.44 -14.90
C VAL A 330 3.36 -27.06 -15.69
N ALA A 331 2.59 -26.24 -16.42
CA ALA A 331 1.54 -26.72 -17.30
C ALA A 331 2.11 -27.66 -18.37
N GLU A 332 3.27 -27.32 -18.97
CA GLU A 332 3.99 -28.19 -19.90
C GLU A 332 4.44 -29.53 -19.29
N GLN A 333 4.79 -29.54 -17.99
CA GLN A 333 5.09 -30.79 -17.29
C GLN A 333 3.81 -31.61 -17.08
N PHE A 334 2.68 -30.96 -16.79
CA PHE A 334 1.39 -31.63 -16.60
C PHE A 334 0.92 -32.33 -17.88
N ARG A 335 1.16 -31.75 -19.06
CA ARG A 335 0.86 -32.37 -20.38
C ARG A 335 1.56 -33.70 -20.61
N LYS A 336 2.61 -34.02 -19.84
CA LYS A 336 3.38 -35.28 -19.97
C LYS A 336 2.81 -36.41 -19.17
N TYR A 337 1.83 -36.17 -18.28
CA TYR A 337 1.20 -37.25 -17.53
C TYR A 337 0.31 -38.08 -18.45
N ARG A 338 0.37 -39.39 -18.29
CA ARG A 338 -0.40 -40.37 -19.11
C ARG A 338 -1.90 -40.18 -18.95
N GLU A 339 -2.32 -39.81 -17.77
CA GLU A 339 -3.71 -39.59 -17.39
C GLU A 339 -4.30 -38.29 -17.93
N VAL A 340 -3.48 -37.38 -18.48
CA VAL A 340 -3.88 -36.08 -18.97
C VAL A 340 -4.07 -36.16 -20.49
N GLU A 341 -5.24 -35.72 -20.95
CA GLU A 341 -5.59 -35.63 -22.36
C GLU A 341 -5.22 -34.27 -22.94
N SER A 342 -5.59 -33.18 -22.25
CA SER A 342 -5.23 -31.83 -22.65
C SER A 342 -4.99 -30.91 -21.46
N VAL A 343 -4.14 -29.89 -21.65
CA VAL A 343 -3.95 -28.76 -20.72
C VAL A 343 -3.99 -27.49 -21.56
N GLU A 344 -5.05 -26.72 -21.39
CA GLU A 344 -5.31 -25.52 -22.14
C GLU A 344 -5.26 -24.29 -21.25
N LEU A 345 -4.73 -23.19 -21.74
CA LEU A 345 -4.79 -21.93 -21.03
C LEU A 345 -6.25 -21.47 -20.95
N HIS A 346 -6.74 -21.23 -19.75
CA HIS A 346 -8.09 -20.69 -19.56
C HIS A 346 -8.20 -19.34 -20.25
N ASN A 347 -9.30 -19.12 -20.98
CA ASN A 347 -9.57 -17.87 -21.66
C ASN A 347 -10.94 -17.35 -21.23
N GLU A 348 -10.94 -16.34 -20.37
CA GLU A 348 -12.16 -15.71 -19.88
C GLU A 348 -12.85 -14.90 -20.98
N LYS A 349 -14.10 -15.25 -21.24
CA LYS A 349 -14.91 -14.62 -22.30
C LYS A 349 -15.88 -13.55 -21.78
N HIS A 350 -16.07 -13.47 -20.47
CA HIS A 350 -16.99 -12.50 -19.90
C HIS A 350 -16.37 -11.11 -19.82
N ASN A 351 -17.14 -10.10 -20.23
CA ASN A 351 -16.73 -8.69 -20.22
C ASN A 351 -17.04 -7.99 -18.89
N LEU A 352 -16.91 -8.71 -17.76
CA LEU A 352 -17.12 -8.18 -16.41
C LEU A 352 -15.86 -7.51 -15.88
N VAL A 353 -15.30 -6.59 -16.66
CA VAL A 353 -14.08 -5.84 -16.35
C VAL A 353 -14.29 -4.34 -16.57
N PHE A 354 -13.40 -3.54 -16.01
CA PHE A 354 -13.34 -2.10 -16.24
C PHE A 354 -13.29 -1.76 -17.76
N PRO A 355 -14.00 -0.75 -18.23
CA PRO A 355 -14.86 0.21 -17.50
C PRO A 355 -16.33 -0.23 -17.35
N TYR A 356 -16.69 -1.50 -17.60
CA TYR A 356 -18.06 -2.03 -17.54
C TYR A 356 -19.03 -1.29 -18.49
N HIS A 357 -18.58 -1.04 -19.71
CA HIS A 357 -19.31 -0.27 -20.70
C HIS A 357 -19.32 -0.98 -22.07
N GLU A 358 -20.42 -0.91 -22.79
CA GLU A 358 -20.61 -1.62 -24.07
C GLU A 358 -19.61 -1.23 -25.16
N ASN A 359 -19.13 0.02 -25.17
CA ASN A 359 -18.10 0.48 -26.10
C ASN A 359 -16.72 -0.18 -25.85
N TYR A 360 -16.55 -0.88 -24.73
CA TYR A 360 -15.32 -1.53 -24.33
C TYR A 360 -15.58 -3.02 -24.03
N PRO A 361 -15.71 -3.86 -25.08
CA PRO A 361 -15.99 -5.28 -24.91
C PRO A 361 -14.73 -6.04 -24.46
N TRP A 362 -14.04 -5.48 -23.46
CA TRP A 362 -12.82 -6.06 -22.91
C TRP A 362 -13.13 -7.25 -22.01
N THR A 363 -12.19 -8.16 -21.94
CA THR A 363 -12.21 -9.27 -20.99
C THR A 363 -10.95 -9.24 -20.13
N GLN A 364 -10.86 -10.13 -19.15
CA GLN A 364 -9.68 -10.25 -18.33
C GLN A 364 -8.41 -10.56 -19.14
N ASP A 365 -8.54 -11.27 -20.26
CA ASP A 365 -7.47 -11.78 -21.10
C ASP A 365 -7.27 -11.01 -22.42
N ASN A 366 -8.24 -10.17 -22.78
CA ASN A 366 -8.18 -9.27 -23.92
C ASN A 366 -8.67 -7.89 -23.50
N PHE A 367 -7.75 -7.01 -23.12
CA PHE A 367 -8.02 -5.74 -22.44
C PHE A 367 -7.25 -4.59 -23.09
N GLY A 368 -7.90 -3.43 -23.23
CA GLY A 368 -7.26 -2.24 -23.78
C GLY A 368 -7.38 -2.14 -25.32
N PRO A 369 -6.64 -1.19 -25.94
CA PRO A 369 -5.58 -0.35 -25.34
C PRO A 369 -6.12 0.69 -24.34
N LEU A 370 -5.41 0.88 -23.22
CA LEU A 370 -5.76 1.84 -22.19
C LEU A 370 -4.54 2.73 -21.88
N TRP A 371 -4.72 4.03 -22.01
CA TRP A 371 -3.70 5.01 -21.63
C TRP A 371 -3.82 5.38 -20.13
N VAL A 372 -2.69 5.39 -19.43
CA VAL A 372 -2.59 5.69 -18.00
C VAL A 372 -2.30 7.18 -17.82
N PRO A 373 -3.20 7.95 -17.21
CA PRO A 373 -3.02 9.39 -17.05
C PRO A 373 -1.85 9.76 -16.15
N TYR A 374 -1.29 10.97 -16.38
CA TYR A 374 -0.30 11.58 -15.51
C TYR A 374 -0.71 12.99 -15.11
N LYS A 375 -0.19 13.45 -14.00
CA LYS A 375 -0.46 14.78 -13.45
C LYS A 375 -0.13 15.89 -14.45
N GLY A 376 -1.11 16.76 -14.72
CA GLY A 376 -1.00 17.88 -15.65
C GLY A 376 -1.25 17.50 -17.11
N ALA A 377 -1.46 16.23 -17.43
CA ALA A 377 -1.88 15.84 -18.77
C ALA A 377 -3.32 16.28 -19.03
N THR A 378 -3.56 16.79 -20.23
CA THR A 378 -4.89 17.19 -20.70
C THR A 378 -5.32 16.27 -21.84
N ILE A 379 -6.54 15.76 -21.76
CA ILE A 379 -7.16 14.97 -22.82
C ILE A 379 -8.38 15.69 -23.37
N GLU A 380 -8.72 15.43 -24.61
CA GLU A 380 -10.07 15.68 -25.11
C GLU A 380 -11.02 14.69 -24.40
N LEU A 381 -12.09 15.21 -23.80
CA LEU A 381 -13.08 14.42 -23.08
C LEU A 381 -14.33 14.30 -23.97
N THR A 382 -14.67 13.07 -24.33
CA THR A 382 -15.80 12.73 -25.19
C THR A 382 -16.71 11.73 -24.47
N LEU A 383 -17.94 11.55 -24.93
CA LEU A 383 -18.83 10.53 -24.39
C LEU A 383 -18.26 9.12 -24.54
N ASP A 384 -17.49 8.88 -25.60
CA ASP A 384 -16.87 7.58 -25.84
C ASP A 384 -15.80 7.25 -24.80
N ASN A 385 -14.93 8.21 -24.44
CA ASN A 385 -13.84 7.97 -23.49
C ASN A 385 -14.21 8.28 -22.02
N LEU A 386 -15.36 8.92 -21.80
CA LEU A 386 -15.84 9.26 -20.46
C LEU A 386 -15.91 8.05 -19.51
N PRO A 387 -16.39 6.86 -19.93
CA PRO A 387 -16.43 5.69 -19.05
C PRO A 387 -15.06 5.32 -18.45
N LEU A 388 -13.97 5.54 -19.18
CA LEU A 388 -12.61 5.27 -18.71
C LEU A 388 -12.17 6.24 -17.59
N TYR A 389 -12.64 7.49 -17.59
CA TYR A 389 -12.15 8.54 -16.70
C TYR A 389 -13.19 9.05 -15.71
N LYS A 390 -14.46 8.64 -15.81
CA LYS A 390 -15.56 9.03 -14.92
C LYS A 390 -15.18 8.89 -13.45
N ARG A 391 -14.61 7.72 -13.08
CA ARG A 391 -14.22 7.46 -11.69
C ARG A 391 -13.08 8.36 -11.22
N ILE A 392 -12.12 8.67 -12.09
CA ILE A 392 -11.06 9.63 -11.79
C ILE A 392 -11.66 10.97 -11.44
N ILE A 393 -12.52 11.50 -12.32
CA ILE A 393 -13.13 12.83 -12.19
C ILE A 393 -13.98 12.92 -10.91
N GLU A 394 -14.87 11.94 -10.70
CA GLU A 394 -15.85 12.01 -9.61
C GLU A 394 -15.30 11.59 -8.24
N LYS A 395 -14.49 10.51 -8.20
CA LYS A 395 -14.12 9.86 -6.94
C LYS A 395 -12.70 10.16 -6.47
N TYR A 396 -11.77 10.31 -7.39
CA TYR A 396 -10.38 10.55 -7.02
C TYR A 396 -10.05 12.02 -6.99
N GLU A 397 -10.60 12.82 -7.91
CA GLU A 397 -10.36 14.27 -7.96
C GLU A 397 -11.54 15.11 -7.43
N GLY A 398 -12.65 14.45 -7.03
CA GLY A 398 -13.73 15.04 -6.24
C GLY A 398 -14.65 16.02 -6.99
N HIS A 399 -14.69 15.94 -8.31
CA HIS A 399 -15.54 16.81 -9.13
C HIS A 399 -16.96 16.26 -9.28
N THR A 400 -17.90 17.15 -9.53
CA THR A 400 -19.28 16.77 -9.90
C THR A 400 -19.36 16.64 -11.41
N LEU A 401 -19.71 15.44 -11.89
CA LEU A 401 -19.87 15.14 -13.32
C LEU A 401 -21.34 14.95 -13.66
N ARG A 402 -21.78 15.56 -14.75
CA ARG A 402 -23.11 15.39 -15.32
C ARG A 402 -23.01 15.36 -16.85
N VAL A 403 -23.81 14.50 -17.46
CA VAL A 403 -24.03 14.49 -18.91
C VAL A 403 -25.47 14.95 -19.17
N ASP A 404 -25.66 15.88 -20.10
CA ASP A 404 -26.94 16.46 -20.46
C ASP A 404 -26.93 16.83 -21.96
N ASP A 405 -27.87 16.34 -22.72
CA ASP A 405 -27.98 16.55 -24.18
C ASP A 405 -26.64 16.32 -24.92
N ASP A 406 -25.97 15.19 -24.66
CA ASP A 406 -24.67 14.82 -25.23
C ASP A 406 -23.48 15.74 -24.87
N LYS A 407 -23.67 16.62 -23.90
CA LYS A 407 -22.64 17.52 -23.39
C LYS A 407 -22.18 17.11 -22.00
N ILE A 408 -20.90 17.24 -21.76
CA ILE A 408 -20.26 16.90 -20.49
C ILE A 408 -20.11 18.17 -19.64
N PHE A 409 -20.58 18.11 -18.41
CA PHE A 409 -20.46 19.20 -17.43
C PHE A 409 -19.64 18.73 -16.24
N ILE A 410 -18.58 19.48 -15.89
CA ILE A 410 -17.80 19.28 -14.67
C ILE A 410 -17.95 20.53 -13.81
N ASP A 411 -18.37 20.36 -12.54
CA ASP A 411 -18.66 21.44 -11.59
C ASP A 411 -19.61 22.50 -12.17
N GLY A 412 -20.60 22.06 -12.95
CA GLY A 412 -21.62 22.89 -13.56
C GLY A 412 -21.17 23.65 -14.81
N LYS A 413 -19.95 23.45 -15.30
CA LYS A 413 -19.42 24.06 -16.52
C LYS A 413 -19.35 23.04 -17.64
N GLU A 414 -19.82 23.41 -18.86
CA GLU A 414 -19.62 22.60 -20.04
C GLU A 414 -18.13 22.51 -20.39
N VAL A 415 -17.63 21.29 -20.60
CA VAL A 415 -16.22 21.02 -20.90
C VAL A 415 -16.10 20.03 -22.05
N ASN A 416 -15.04 20.16 -22.84
CA ASN A 416 -14.62 19.24 -23.89
C ASN A 416 -13.22 18.66 -23.66
N SER A 417 -12.60 19.02 -22.54
CA SER A 417 -11.28 18.52 -22.15
C SER A 417 -11.17 18.40 -20.64
N TYR A 418 -10.25 17.57 -20.18
CA TYR A 418 -9.98 17.38 -18.77
C TYR A 418 -8.48 17.32 -18.50
N THR A 419 -8.03 18.00 -17.44
CA THR A 419 -6.62 18.00 -16.99
C THR A 419 -6.51 17.26 -15.67
N PHE A 420 -5.74 16.19 -15.64
CA PHE A 420 -5.57 15.34 -14.45
C PHE A 420 -4.74 16.03 -13.36
N ALA A 421 -5.21 15.96 -12.13
CA ALA A 421 -4.54 16.56 -10.96
C ALA A 421 -3.50 15.64 -10.31
N MET A 422 -3.55 14.31 -10.58
CA MET A 422 -2.69 13.29 -9.98
C MET A 422 -2.05 12.39 -11.04
N ASP A 423 -1.01 11.65 -10.61
CA ASP A 423 -0.46 10.51 -11.34
C ASP A 423 -1.30 9.25 -11.08
N TYR A 424 -1.44 8.40 -12.09
CA TYR A 424 -2.21 7.16 -12.03
C TYR A 424 -1.36 5.96 -12.41
N PHE A 425 -1.73 4.80 -11.87
CA PHE A 425 -1.00 3.53 -12.08
C PHE A 425 -1.98 2.43 -12.43
N PHE A 426 -1.47 1.37 -13.07
CA PHE A 426 -2.24 0.17 -13.35
C PHE A 426 -1.56 -1.03 -12.67
N MET A 427 -2.30 -1.72 -11.83
CA MET A 427 -1.81 -2.76 -10.93
C MET A 427 -2.40 -4.10 -11.30
N MET A 428 -1.57 -5.15 -11.41
CA MET A 428 -2.06 -6.50 -11.66
C MET A 428 -1.45 -7.49 -10.67
N GLY A 429 -2.23 -8.53 -10.32
CA GLY A 429 -1.72 -9.65 -9.55
C GLY A 429 -0.85 -10.59 -10.37
N ASP A 430 0.10 -11.26 -9.73
CA ASP A 430 0.95 -12.26 -10.39
C ASP A 430 0.20 -13.58 -10.63
N ASN A 431 -0.86 -13.88 -9.85
CA ASN A 431 -1.82 -14.93 -10.12
C ASN A 431 -2.97 -14.36 -10.97
N ARG A 432 -2.76 -14.36 -12.28
CA ARG A 432 -3.53 -13.59 -13.26
C ARG A 432 -5.03 -13.85 -13.24
N HIS A 433 -5.47 -15.10 -13.12
CA HIS A 433 -6.90 -15.46 -13.11
C HIS A 433 -7.50 -15.55 -11.69
N ASN A 434 -6.66 -15.43 -10.65
CA ASN A 434 -7.11 -15.37 -9.25
C ASN A 434 -6.70 -14.05 -8.58
N SER A 435 -6.97 -12.95 -9.25
CA SER A 435 -6.62 -11.62 -8.76
C SER A 435 -7.69 -10.59 -9.10
N LEU A 436 -8.30 -10.04 -8.07
CA LEU A 436 -9.04 -8.81 -8.18
C LEU A 436 -8.03 -7.66 -8.24
N ASP A 437 -7.94 -6.95 -9.40
CA ASP A 437 -6.92 -5.95 -9.68
C ASP A 437 -7.42 -4.85 -10.65
N SER A 438 -6.54 -4.04 -11.21
CA SER A 438 -6.91 -2.90 -12.06
C SER A 438 -7.71 -3.26 -13.30
N ARG A 439 -7.72 -4.50 -13.71
CA ARG A 439 -8.63 -4.96 -14.77
C ARG A 439 -10.10 -4.87 -14.36
N PHE A 440 -10.37 -4.82 -13.06
CA PHE A 440 -11.73 -4.73 -12.50
C PHE A 440 -12.08 -3.33 -12.00
N TRP A 441 -11.19 -2.65 -11.25
CA TRP A 441 -11.49 -1.32 -10.70
C TRP A 441 -10.87 -0.15 -11.48
N GLY A 442 -10.02 -0.43 -12.50
CA GLY A 442 -9.33 0.59 -13.27
C GLY A 442 -8.07 1.13 -12.57
N PHE A 443 -7.91 2.43 -12.59
CA PHE A 443 -6.70 3.11 -12.14
C PHE A 443 -6.53 3.13 -10.62
N VAL A 444 -5.26 3.17 -10.18
CA VAL A 444 -4.85 3.43 -8.81
C VAL A 444 -4.19 4.81 -8.77
N PRO A 445 -4.77 5.81 -8.08
CA PRO A 445 -4.19 7.15 -8.01
C PRO A 445 -3.00 7.20 -7.04
N GLU A 446 -2.14 8.21 -7.18
CA GLU A 446 -0.90 8.34 -6.41
C GLU A 446 -1.14 8.48 -4.90
N ASP A 447 -2.25 9.07 -4.47
CA ASP A 447 -2.63 9.25 -3.07
C ASP A 447 -3.01 7.93 -2.37
N HIS A 448 -3.24 6.87 -3.13
CA HIS A 448 -3.51 5.52 -2.61
C HIS A 448 -2.23 4.70 -2.37
N ILE A 449 -1.08 5.10 -2.92
CA ILE A 449 0.18 4.35 -2.81
C ILE A 449 0.73 4.41 -1.38
N VAL A 450 0.85 3.27 -0.71
CA VAL A 450 1.41 3.17 0.65
C VAL A 450 2.93 3.00 0.62
N GLY A 451 3.45 2.05 -0.17
CA GLY A 451 4.89 1.81 -0.24
C GLY A 451 5.28 0.60 -1.08
N LYS A 452 6.60 0.37 -1.18
CA LYS A 452 7.20 -0.72 -1.93
C LYS A 452 7.43 -1.94 -1.05
N ALA A 453 6.90 -3.09 -1.43
CA ALA A 453 7.25 -4.37 -0.83
C ALA A 453 8.67 -4.76 -1.26
N GLN A 454 9.56 -5.03 -0.30
CA GLN A 454 10.98 -5.27 -0.59
C GLN A 454 11.45 -6.65 -0.16
N PHE A 455 11.01 -7.13 1.00
CA PHE A 455 11.48 -8.38 1.58
C PHE A 455 10.35 -9.14 2.27
N ILE A 456 10.45 -10.48 2.26
CA ILE A 456 9.68 -11.36 3.13
C ILE A 456 10.48 -11.50 4.42
N ILE A 457 9.94 -11.02 5.54
CA ILE A 457 10.62 -11.07 6.85
C ILE A 457 10.44 -12.44 7.50
N PHE A 458 9.24 -13.01 7.35
CA PHE A 458 8.86 -14.29 7.93
C PHE A 458 7.80 -14.93 7.05
N SER A 459 7.73 -16.26 7.05
CA SER A 459 6.72 -17.01 6.28
C SER A 459 6.25 -18.23 7.06
N LYS A 460 4.92 -18.36 7.20
CA LYS A 460 4.28 -19.51 7.86
C LYS A 460 3.18 -20.07 6.96
N GLY A 461 3.28 -21.33 6.63
CA GLY A 461 2.25 -22.08 5.91
C GLY A 461 1.49 -23.05 6.82
N PRO A 462 0.59 -23.87 6.23
CA PRO A 462 -0.12 -24.93 6.95
C PRO A 462 0.84 -25.91 7.64
N ASP A 463 1.93 -26.27 6.97
CA ASP A 463 2.92 -27.26 7.42
C ASP A 463 4.01 -26.67 8.33
N GLY A 464 3.91 -25.39 8.70
CA GLY A 464 4.86 -24.73 9.58
C GLY A 464 5.64 -23.58 8.93
N ILE A 465 6.86 -23.32 9.43
CA ILE A 465 7.69 -22.20 8.99
C ILE A 465 8.39 -22.52 7.66
N ARG A 466 8.24 -21.65 6.68
CA ARG A 466 8.91 -21.75 5.38
C ARG A 466 10.26 -21.03 5.42
N TRP A 467 11.29 -21.70 5.94
CA TRP A 467 12.62 -21.13 6.16
C TRP A 467 13.29 -20.56 4.90
N ASN A 468 13.04 -21.19 3.74
CA ASN A 468 13.59 -20.77 2.43
C ASN A 468 13.01 -19.46 1.90
N ARG A 469 11.98 -18.91 2.55
CA ARG A 469 11.35 -17.63 2.19
C ARG A 469 11.75 -16.48 3.09
N ILE A 470 12.37 -16.76 4.25
CA ILE A 470 12.77 -15.74 5.22
C ILE A 470 13.90 -14.89 4.63
N PHE A 471 13.78 -13.57 4.72
CA PHE A 471 14.64 -12.54 4.11
C PHE A 471 14.77 -12.61 2.59
N LYS A 472 13.85 -13.32 1.92
CA LYS A 472 13.82 -13.34 0.46
C LYS A 472 13.42 -11.96 -0.06
N LYS A 473 14.20 -11.46 -1.03
CA LYS A 473 13.86 -10.23 -1.75
C LYS A 473 12.66 -10.45 -2.66
N ILE A 474 11.78 -9.46 -2.73
CA ILE A 474 10.63 -9.44 -3.62
C ILE A 474 11.07 -8.73 -4.91
N GLU A 475 10.94 -9.44 -6.05
CA GLU A 475 11.35 -8.95 -7.37
C GLU A 475 10.18 -8.88 -8.34
#